data_bfb0d01b32a0b591086d074606849c4c
#
_entry.id   bfb0d01b32a0b591086d074606849c4c
#
_cell.length_a   1.000
_cell.length_b   1.000
_cell.length_c   1.000
_cell.angle_alpha   90.00
_cell.angle_beta   90.00
_cell.angle_gamma   90.00
#
_symmetry.space_group_name_H-M   'P 1'
#
loop_
_entity.id
_entity.type
_entity.pdbx_description
1 polymer ?
#
loop_
_entity_poly.entity_id
_entity_poly.type
_entity_poly.pdbx_seq_one_letter_code
_entity_poly.pdbx_strand_id
1 'polypeptide(L)'
;ILNIDMKNGYIFKKNLLRFFFLTLASCFMVACNDDDDTTDLLDNRTSLVLTPSDYEIELKEDTPDEVALTLNWTEADPIGSDYYISYLYKMDLENNSFGTNTMIREYIDDDFSKSYTHKELQSLLVSKWKQHPGDLVKLQARIIGSVEGPKFVKPEVSTVTIKVKMYSEKT
;
A
#
# COMPACT_ATOMS: atom_id res chain seq x y z
N ILE A 1 42.93 51.54 -52.28
CA ILE A 1 42.48 52.00 -50.98
C ILE A 1 41.04 51.42 -50.82
N LEU A 2 40.91 50.27 -50.17
CA LEU A 2 39.61 49.63 -49.93
C LEU A 2 39.14 50.03 -48.54
N ASN A 3 38.06 50.77 -48.49
CA ASN A 3 37.33 51.01 -47.23
C ASN A 3 36.19 50.03 -47.18
N ILE A 4 36.36 48.89 -46.49
CA ILE A 4 35.33 47.87 -46.30
C ILE A 4 34.49 48.27 -45.08
N ASP A 5 33.24 48.57 -45.36
CA ASP A 5 32.24 49.08 -44.43
C ASP A 5 31.92 48.01 -43.36
N MET A 6 32.45 48.18 -42.15
CA MET A 6 32.25 47.29 -41.01
C MET A 6 30.81 47.30 -40.47
N LYS A 7 29.91 48.10 -41.01
CA LYS A 7 28.51 48.14 -40.55
C LYS A 7 27.64 46.98 -41.05
N ASN A 8 27.96 46.40 -42.20
CA ASN A 8 27.14 45.30 -42.75
C ASN A 8 27.38 43.96 -42.06
N GLY A 9 28.58 43.75 -41.51
CA GLY A 9 28.87 42.50 -40.77
C GLY A 9 28.12 42.37 -39.43
N TYR A 10 27.82 43.52 -38.81
CA TYR A 10 27.15 43.53 -37.51
C TYR A 10 25.63 43.23 -37.64
N ILE A 11 25.03 43.71 -38.68
CA ILE A 11 23.61 43.49 -38.98
C ILE A 11 23.37 42.01 -39.36
N PHE A 12 24.29 41.44 -40.12
CA PHE A 12 24.19 40.02 -40.52
C PHE A 12 24.32 39.05 -39.34
N LYS A 13 25.25 39.32 -38.42
CA LYS A 13 25.40 38.54 -37.18
C LYS A 13 24.19 38.66 -36.24
N LYS A 14 23.58 39.84 -36.16
CA LYS A 14 22.43 40.08 -35.30
C LYS A 14 21.16 39.42 -35.84
N ASN A 15 21.00 39.34 -37.14
CA ASN A 15 19.88 38.65 -37.77
C ASN A 15 20.08 37.12 -37.76
N LEU A 16 21.30 36.64 -37.94
CA LEU A 16 21.61 35.21 -37.83
C LEU A 16 21.36 34.67 -36.40
N LEU A 17 21.71 35.47 -35.38
CA LEU A 17 21.44 35.09 -33.99
C LEU A 17 19.95 35.10 -33.65
N ARG A 18 19.17 35.99 -34.25
CA ARG A 18 17.70 36.01 -34.09
C ARG A 18 17.02 34.85 -34.80
N PHE A 19 17.50 34.42 -35.95
CA PHE A 19 16.98 33.23 -36.63
C PHE A 19 17.30 31.93 -35.85
N PHE A 20 18.47 31.87 -35.22
CA PHE A 20 18.87 30.72 -34.42
C PHE A 20 18.02 30.57 -33.12
N PHE A 21 17.60 31.69 -32.51
CA PHE A 21 16.71 31.66 -31.34
C PHE A 21 15.25 31.37 -31.71
N LEU A 22 14.80 31.73 -32.93
CA LEU A 22 13.43 31.41 -33.35
C LEU A 22 13.26 29.95 -33.76
N THR A 23 14.31 29.29 -34.25
CA THR A 23 14.25 27.83 -34.60
C THR A 23 14.44 26.95 -33.39
N LEU A 24 15.06 27.42 -32.31
CA LEU A 24 15.21 26.65 -31.08
C LEU A 24 13.94 26.66 -30.21
N ALA A 25 13.07 27.67 -30.38
CA ALA A 25 11.79 27.73 -29.64
C ALA A 25 10.68 26.85 -30.19
N SER A 26 10.84 26.30 -31.40
CA SER A 26 9.80 25.42 -32.02
C SER A 26 10.01 23.94 -31.78
N CYS A 27 11.08 23.51 -31.11
CA CYS A 27 11.34 22.09 -30.81
C CYS A 27 10.82 21.62 -29.44
N PHE A 28 10.15 22.47 -28.64
CA PHE A 28 9.62 22.08 -27.33
C PHE A 28 8.11 21.82 -27.29
N MET A 29 7.49 21.62 -28.45
CA MET A 29 6.09 21.18 -28.53
C MET A 29 5.99 19.77 -29.15
N VAL A 30 6.90 18.86 -28.77
CA VAL A 30 6.51 17.46 -28.71
C VAL A 30 5.98 17.27 -27.29
N ALA A 31 4.73 17.65 -27.09
CA ALA A 31 3.94 17.12 -26.02
C ALA A 31 4.01 15.59 -26.17
N CYS A 32 4.59 14.92 -25.21
CA CYS A 32 4.26 13.52 -24.97
C CYS A 32 2.75 13.49 -24.79
N ASN A 33 2.02 13.14 -25.83
CA ASN A 33 0.76 12.47 -25.67
C ASN A 33 1.12 11.06 -25.23
N ASP A 34 1.45 10.88 -23.97
CA ASP A 34 1.19 9.62 -23.31
C ASP A 34 -0.32 9.58 -23.16
N ASP A 35 -0.96 8.91 -24.10
CA ASP A 35 -2.31 8.39 -23.93
C ASP A 35 -2.27 7.36 -22.80
N ASP A 36 -2.23 7.87 -21.57
CA ASP A 36 -2.27 7.07 -20.35
C ASP A 36 -3.72 6.90 -19.89
N ASP A 37 -4.56 6.48 -20.85
CA ASP A 37 -5.97 6.12 -20.62
C ASP A 37 -6.10 4.83 -19.78
N THR A 38 -4.97 4.19 -19.41
CA THR A 38 -4.96 2.97 -18.59
C THR A 38 -4.69 3.23 -17.11
N THR A 39 -4.23 4.42 -16.72
CA THR A 39 -3.87 4.74 -15.32
C THR A 39 -5.09 4.83 -14.42
N ASP A 40 -6.20 5.36 -14.89
CA ASP A 40 -7.42 5.52 -14.08
C ASP A 40 -8.08 4.18 -13.71
N LEU A 41 -7.98 3.16 -14.55
CA LEU A 41 -8.54 1.83 -14.27
C LEU A 41 -7.71 1.05 -13.24
N LEU A 42 -6.41 1.33 -13.15
CA LEU A 42 -5.49 0.64 -12.25
C LEU A 42 -5.42 1.29 -10.85
N ASP A 43 -5.83 2.54 -10.71
CA ASP A 43 -5.76 3.30 -9.46
C ASP A 43 -6.98 3.10 -8.54
N ASN A 44 -8.11 2.66 -9.08
CA ASN A 44 -9.40 2.56 -8.36
C ASN A 44 -9.82 1.11 -8.03
N ARG A 45 -8.88 0.16 -7.98
CA ARG A 45 -9.16 -1.22 -7.61
C ARG A 45 -9.51 -1.32 -6.13
N THR A 46 -10.64 -1.95 -5.83
CA THR A 46 -11.19 -2.08 -4.46
C THR A 46 -11.78 -3.46 -4.19
N SER A 47 -11.36 -4.48 -4.94
CA SER A 47 -11.86 -5.83 -4.78
C SER A 47 -11.33 -6.53 -3.54
N LEU A 48 -10.13 -6.11 -3.06
CA LEU A 48 -9.52 -6.65 -1.85
C LEU A 48 -10.25 -6.13 -0.61
N VAL A 49 -11.05 -7.00 0.01
CA VAL A 49 -11.82 -6.70 1.22
C VAL A 49 -11.42 -7.66 2.33
N LEU A 50 -10.94 -7.13 3.46
CA LEU A 50 -10.67 -7.88 4.68
C LEU A 50 -11.89 -7.84 5.60
N THR A 51 -12.32 -9.00 6.09
CA THR A 51 -13.51 -9.15 6.95
C THR A 51 -13.16 -10.03 8.13
N PRO A 52 -13.37 -9.59 9.39
CA PRO A 52 -13.22 -10.43 10.57
C PRO A 52 -14.50 -11.28 10.78
N SER A 53 -14.36 -12.41 11.47
CA SER A 53 -15.49 -13.22 11.92
C SER A 53 -16.40 -12.47 12.89
N ASP A 54 -15.81 -11.59 13.72
CA ASP A 54 -16.52 -10.65 14.59
C ASP A 54 -15.64 -9.40 14.80
N TYR A 55 -16.27 -8.24 15.04
CA TYR A 55 -15.60 -6.99 15.35
C TYR A 55 -15.40 -6.76 16.86
N GLU A 56 -16.07 -7.54 17.71
CA GLU A 56 -15.95 -7.50 19.17
C GLU A 56 -15.80 -8.92 19.69
N ILE A 57 -14.64 -9.26 20.21
CA ILE A 57 -14.26 -10.60 20.65
C ILE A 57 -14.03 -10.59 22.15
N GLU A 58 -14.59 -11.55 22.85
CA GLU A 58 -14.25 -11.86 24.23
C GLU A 58 -13.45 -13.18 24.25
N LEU A 59 -12.19 -13.08 24.72
CA LEU A 59 -11.34 -14.26 24.86
C LEU A 59 -11.76 -15.09 26.06
N LYS A 60 -11.69 -16.41 25.93
CA LYS A 60 -12.14 -17.39 26.92
C LYS A 60 -10.99 -18.27 27.36
N GLU A 61 -10.82 -18.40 28.69
CA GLU A 61 -9.80 -19.25 29.29
C GLU A 61 -10.22 -20.73 29.28
N ASP A 62 -11.53 -21.01 29.32
CA ASP A 62 -12.10 -22.35 29.40
C ASP A 62 -12.12 -23.09 28.06
N THR A 63 -12.02 -22.39 26.96
CA THR A 63 -11.94 -22.95 25.60
C THR A 63 -10.71 -22.44 24.83
N PRO A 64 -9.50 -22.66 25.35
CA PRO A 64 -8.26 -22.01 24.89
C PRO A 64 -7.90 -22.35 23.43
N ASP A 65 -8.23 -23.54 22.98
CA ASP A 65 -7.87 -24.06 21.65
C ASP A 65 -8.99 -23.83 20.60
N GLU A 66 -10.14 -23.29 20.99
CA GLU A 66 -11.18 -22.88 20.05
C GLU A 66 -10.76 -21.59 19.31
N VAL A 67 -11.22 -21.45 18.05
CA VAL A 67 -10.96 -20.27 17.24
C VAL A 67 -11.73 -19.08 17.80
N ALA A 68 -11.02 -18.04 18.17
CA ALA A 68 -11.56 -16.77 18.65
C ALA A 68 -11.78 -15.76 17.52
N LEU A 69 -10.86 -15.72 16.56
CA LEU A 69 -10.86 -14.77 15.46
C LEU A 69 -10.49 -15.48 14.17
N THR A 70 -11.28 -15.28 13.13
CA THR A 70 -10.91 -15.57 11.74
C THR A 70 -10.98 -14.28 10.93
N LEU A 71 -9.94 -14.00 10.20
CA LEU A 71 -9.83 -12.93 9.23
C LEU A 71 -9.89 -13.55 7.84
N ASN A 72 -10.85 -13.13 7.03
CA ASN A 72 -10.97 -13.56 5.64
C ASN A 72 -10.80 -12.37 4.71
N TRP A 73 -10.23 -12.58 3.53
CA TRP A 73 -10.16 -11.54 2.51
C TRP A 73 -10.47 -12.08 1.13
N THR A 74 -10.96 -11.20 0.30
CA THR A 74 -11.19 -11.48 -1.11
C THR A 74 -9.88 -11.42 -1.88
N GLU A 75 -9.84 -12.04 -3.04
CA GLU A 75 -8.73 -11.88 -3.98
C GLU A 75 -8.70 -10.44 -4.51
N ALA A 76 -7.50 -9.90 -4.72
CA ALA A 76 -7.33 -8.63 -5.42
C ALA A 76 -7.61 -8.83 -6.92
N ASP A 77 -8.12 -7.79 -7.61
CA ASP A 77 -8.47 -7.89 -9.02
C ASP A 77 -7.27 -8.26 -9.89
N PRO A 78 -7.38 -9.32 -10.72
CA PRO A 78 -6.36 -9.66 -11.69
C PRO A 78 -6.25 -8.56 -12.76
N ILE A 79 -5.02 -8.20 -13.15
CA ILE A 79 -4.78 -7.14 -14.14
C ILE A 79 -4.49 -7.72 -15.52
N GLY A 80 -3.92 -8.91 -15.57
CA GLY A 80 -3.56 -9.61 -16.82
C GLY A 80 -2.52 -10.69 -16.56
N SER A 81 -2.24 -11.53 -17.57
CA SER A 81 -1.34 -12.68 -17.46
C SER A 81 0.11 -12.33 -17.14
N ASP A 82 0.52 -11.09 -17.39
CA ASP A 82 1.90 -10.62 -17.20
C ASP A 82 2.11 -9.98 -15.82
N TYR A 83 1.07 -10.02 -14.96
CA TYR A 83 1.09 -9.49 -13.61
C TYR A 83 0.95 -10.60 -12.58
N TYR A 84 1.71 -10.46 -11.50
CA TYR A 84 1.68 -11.35 -10.36
C TYR A 84 1.24 -10.59 -9.10
N ILE A 85 0.32 -11.18 -8.34
CA ILE A 85 -0.19 -10.58 -7.10
C ILE A 85 0.40 -11.34 -5.91
N SER A 86 0.97 -10.60 -4.95
CA SER A 86 1.44 -11.12 -3.68
C SER A 86 0.69 -10.44 -2.53
N TYR A 87 0.45 -11.19 -1.44
CA TYR A 87 -0.29 -10.69 -0.29
C TYR A 87 0.62 -10.51 0.92
N LEU A 88 0.50 -9.34 1.57
CA LEU A 88 1.18 -9.05 2.81
C LEU A 88 0.15 -8.79 3.91
N TYR A 89 0.07 -9.71 4.87
CA TYR A 89 -0.72 -9.57 6.08
C TYR A 89 0.05 -8.82 7.15
N LYS A 90 -0.65 -7.93 7.87
CA LYS A 90 -0.13 -7.21 9.04
C LYS A 90 -1.18 -7.18 10.15
N MET A 91 -0.71 -7.27 11.42
CA MET A 91 -1.55 -7.03 12.59
C MET A 91 -0.75 -6.28 13.66
N ASP A 92 -1.35 -5.26 14.28
CA ASP A 92 -0.76 -4.48 15.37
C ASP A 92 -1.88 -3.89 16.26
N LEU A 93 -1.49 -3.28 17.37
CA LEU A 93 -2.40 -2.43 18.12
C LEU A 93 -2.82 -1.22 17.28
N GLU A 94 -4.07 -0.77 17.44
CA GLU A 94 -4.60 0.38 16.69
C GLU A 94 -3.72 1.62 16.85
N ASN A 95 -3.28 1.91 18.07
CA ASN A 95 -2.46 3.08 18.40
C ASN A 95 -1.02 3.02 17.87
N ASN A 96 -0.55 1.85 17.47
CA ASN A 96 0.78 1.68 16.87
C ASN A 96 0.79 2.00 15.36
N SER A 97 -0.36 2.00 14.71
CA SER A 97 -0.53 2.31 13.27
C SER A 97 0.44 1.55 12.35
N PHE A 98 0.75 0.28 12.69
CA PHE A 98 1.70 -0.59 11.99
C PHE A 98 3.15 -0.03 11.93
N GLY A 99 3.50 0.87 12.83
CA GLY A 99 4.81 1.53 12.86
C GLY A 99 5.81 0.95 13.85
N THR A 100 5.46 -0.14 14.56
CA THR A 100 6.29 -0.71 15.63
C THR A 100 6.98 -2.02 15.21
N ASN A 101 8.07 -2.37 15.92
CA ASN A 101 8.74 -3.66 15.78
C ASN A 101 7.90 -4.84 16.33
N THR A 102 6.82 -4.55 17.06
CA THR A 102 5.89 -5.55 17.58
C THR A 102 4.80 -5.95 16.58
N MET A 103 4.69 -5.26 15.45
CA MET A 103 3.78 -5.62 14.38
C MET A 103 4.01 -7.06 13.90
N ILE A 104 2.92 -7.81 13.71
CA ILE A 104 2.94 -9.07 12.96
C ILE A 104 3.02 -8.70 11.47
N ARG A 105 3.90 -9.37 10.75
CA ARG A 105 4.07 -9.20 9.31
C ARG A 105 4.37 -10.55 8.68
N GLU A 106 3.50 -11.00 7.79
CA GLU A 106 3.61 -12.29 7.09
C GLU A 106 3.27 -12.11 5.61
N TYR A 107 4.08 -12.72 4.72
CA TYR A 107 3.65 -12.94 3.35
C TYR A 107 2.77 -14.18 3.33
N ILE A 108 1.65 -14.10 2.64
CA ILE A 108 0.67 -15.17 2.54
C ILE A 108 0.52 -15.49 1.05
N ASP A 109 0.68 -16.77 0.72
CA ASP A 109 0.50 -17.23 -0.65
C ASP A 109 -1.00 -17.49 -0.90
N ASP A 110 -1.42 -18.68 -1.22
CA ASP A 110 -2.78 -18.99 -1.70
C ASP A 110 -3.86 -19.08 -0.62
N ASP A 111 -3.56 -18.79 0.63
CA ASP A 111 -4.55 -18.78 1.73
C ASP A 111 -5.21 -17.41 1.84
N PHE A 112 -6.54 -17.34 1.71
CA PHE A 112 -7.33 -16.11 1.87
C PHE A 112 -7.95 -15.97 3.26
N SER A 113 -7.34 -16.61 4.27
CA SER A 113 -7.79 -16.53 5.65
C SER A 113 -6.66 -16.67 6.66
N LYS A 114 -6.85 -16.10 7.85
CA LYS A 114 -5.96 -16.24 9.01
C LYS A 114 -6.79 -16.38 10.27
N SER A 115 -6.54 -17.43 11.04
CA SER A 115 -7.28 -17.68 12.29
C SER A 115 -6.36 -17.65 13.50
N TYR A 116 -6.93 -17.30 14.65
CA TYR A 116 -6.29 -17.29 15.96
C TYR A 116 -7.21 -17.95 16.98
N THR A 117 -6.68 -18.83 17.80
CA THR A 117 -7.38 -19.38 18.96
C THR A 117 -7.42 -18.39 20.12
N HIS A 118 -8.27 -18.63 21.12
CA HIS A 118 -8.33 -17.80 22.33
C HIS A 118 -6.97 -17.68 23.01
N LYS A 119 -6.26 -18.79 23.15
CA LYS A 119 -4.91 -18.86 23.76
C LYS A 119 -3.86 -18.15 22.95
N GLU A 120 -3.85 -18.34 21.62
CA GLU A 120 -2.87 -17.68 20.74
C GLU A 120 -3.03 -16.16 20.79
N LEU A 121 -4.27 -15.66 20.67
CA LEU A 121 -4.52 -14.24 20.67
C LEU A 121 -4.21 -13.61 22.04
N GLN A 122 -4.60 -14.26 23.16
CA GLN A 122 -4.22 -13.85 24.51
C GLN A 122 -2.69 -13.78 24.67
N SER A 123 -1.99 -14.84 24.23
CA SER A 123 -0.53 -14.92 24.32
C SER A 123 0.17 -13.81 23.52
N LEU A 124 -0.31 -13.50 22.32
CA LEU A 124 0.20 -12.39 21.49
C LEU A 124 0.01 -11.05 22.20
N LEU A 125 -1.18 -10.80 22.74
CA LEU A 125 -1.50 -9.57 23.46
C LEU A 125 -0.56 -9.36 24.66
N VAL A 126 -0.34 -10.38 25.47
CA VAL A 126 0.52 -10.32 26.66
C VAL A 126 2.00 -10.27 26.27
N SER A 127 2.47 -11.25 25.47
CA SER A 127 3.90 -11.43 25.25
C SER A 127 4.49 -10.42 24.27
N LYS A 128 3.78 -10.16 23.19
CA LYS A 128 4.25 -9.32 22.08
C LYS A 128 3.92 -7.84 22.30
N TRP A 129 2.67 -7.54 22.65
CA TRP A 129 2.19 -6.15 22.80
C TRP A 129 2.13 -5.67 24.25
N LYS A 130 2.52 -6.50 25.24
CA LYS A 130 2.62 -6.12 26.68
C LYS A 130 1.32 -5.60 27.27
N GLN A 131 0.19 -6.13 26.80
CA GLN A 131 -1.12 -5.83 27.37
C GLN A 131 -1.34 -6.67 28.64
N HIS A 132 -2.18 -6.18 29.56
CA HIS A 132 -2.46 -6.88 30.80
C HIS A 132 -3.69 -7.79 30.67
N PRO A 133 -3.69 -9.00 31.27
CA PRO A 133 -4.88 -9.81 31.37
C PRO A 133 -6.08 -9.02 31.90
N GLY A 134 -7.24 -9.17 31.24
CA GLY A 134 -8.45 -8.41 31.55
C GLY A 134 -8.62 -7.07 30.82
N ASP A 135 -7.62 -6.60 30.07
CA ASP A 135 -7.72 -5.38 29.29
C ASP A 135 -8.72 -5.50 28.12
N LEU A 136 -9.26 -4.36 27.70
CA LEU A 136 -9.97 -4.20 26.44
C LEU A 136 -9.03 -3.53 25.44
N VAL A 137 -8.65 -4.26 24.40
CA VAL A 137 -7.63 -3.87 23.43
C VAL A 137 -8.26 -3.66 22.06
N LYS A 138 -7.77 -2.69 21.30
CA LYS A 138 -8.10 -2.54 19.88
C LYS A 138 -6.93 -2.99 19.02
N LEU A 139 -7.18 -3.99 18.19
CA LEU A 139 -6.28 -4.50 17.16
C LEU A 139 -6.67 -3.96 15.80
N GLN A 140 -5.68 -3.66 14.97
CA GLN A 140 -5.87 -3.47 13.54
C GLN A 140 -5.24 -4.61 12.76
N ALA A 141 -6.01 -5.20 11.85
CA ALA A 141 -5.52 -6.14 10.85
C ALA A 141 -5.58 -5.47 9.47
N ARG A 142 -4.58 -5.75 8.65
CA ARG A 142 -4.44 -5.19 7.30
C ARG A 142 -3.95 -6.25 6.34
N ILE A 143 -4.54 -6.30 5.17
CA ILE A 143 -4.05 -7.05 4.02
C ILE A 143 -3.67 -6.07 2.90
N ILE A 144 -2.55 -6.32 2.24
CA ILE A 144 -2.03 -5.54 1.13
C ILE A 144 -1.82 -6.49 -0.03
N GLY A 145 -2.53 -6.29 -1.14
CA GLY A 145 -2.32 -6.96 -2.41
C GLY A 145 -1.36 -6.13 -3.27
N SER A 146 -0.12 -6.56 -3.37
CA SER A 146 0.91 -5.91 -4.18
C SER A 146 0.99 -6.57 -5.54
N VAL A 147 1.14 -5.79 -6.59
CA VAL A 147 1.17 -6.25 -7.98
C VAL A 147 2.55 -5.99 -8.56
N GLU A 148 3.15 -7.04 -9.10
CA GLU A 148 4.40 -6.99 -9.85
C GLU A 148 4.12 -7.26 -11.33
N GLY A 149 4.66 -6.44 -12.22
CA GLY A 149 4.44 -6.54 -13.67
C GLY A 149 5.15 -5.47 -14.48
N PRO A 150 4.85 -5.38 -15.78
CA PRO A 150 5.53 -4.47 -16.71
C PRO A 150 5.32 -2.98 -16.38
N LYS A 151 4.19 -2.63 -15.75
CA LYS A 151 3.88 -1.27 -15.32
C LYS A 151 3.62 -1.24 -13.82
N PHE A 152 3.90 -0.10 -13.19
CA PHE A 152 3.53 0.11 -11.80
C PHE A 152 2.01 0.06 -11.63
N VAL A 153 1.58 -0.67 -10.62
CA VAL A 153 0.18 -0.76 -10.20
C VAL A 153 0.12 -0.47 -8.71
N LYS A 154 -0.76 0.43 -8.33
CA LYS A 154 -0.97 0.77 -6.92
C LYS A 154 -1.49 -0.45 -6.15
N PRO A 155 -0.87 -0.81 -5.00
CA PRO A 155 -1.36 -1.91 -4.18
C PRO A 155 -2.79 -1.66 -3.68
N GLU A 156 -3.59 -2.72 -3.64
CA GLU A 156 -4.85 -2.69 -2.91
C GLU A 156 -4.61 -2.89 -1.42
N VAL A 157 -5.34 -2.16 -0.59
CA VAL A 157 -5.18 -2.22 0.86
C VAL A 157 -6.53 -2.26 1.55
N SER A 158 -6.74 -3.25 2.40
CA SER A 158 -7.91 -3.33 3.26
C SER A 158 -7.49 -3.42 4.72
N THR A 159 -8.18 -2.69 5.60
CA THR A 159 -7.86 -2.61 7.02
C THR A 159 -9.13 -2.70 7.85
N VAL A 160 -9.10 -3.47 8.92
CA VAL A 160 -10.19 -3.59 9.91
C VAL A 160 -9.67 -3.35 11.32
N THR A 161 -10.53 -2.81 12.18
CA THR A 161 -10.27 -2.68 13.62
C THR A 161 -11.19 -3.65 14.37
N ILE A 162 -10.61 -4.36 15.33
CA ILE A 162 -11.28 -5.38 16.14
C ILE A 162 -11.05 -5.05 17.60
N LYS A 163 -12.12 -5.06 18.40
CA LYS A 163 -12.04 -4.93 19.86
C LYS A 163 -11.90 -6.33 20.46
N VAL A 164 -10.91 -6.50 21.33
CA VAL A 164 -10.63 -7.78 21.99
C VAL A 164 -10.65 -7.58 23.50
N LYS A 165 -11.59 -8.21 24.18
CA LYS A 165 -11.62 -8.31 25.62
C LYS A 165 -10.78 -9.52 26.04
N MET A 166 -9.69 -9.26 26.75
CA MET A 166 -8.81 -10.30 27.30
C MET A 166 -9.45 -10.97 28.51
N TYR A 167 -9.22 -12.29 28.71
CA TYR A 167 -9.57 -12.92 29.98
C TYR A 167 -8.56 -12.54 31.06
N SER A 168 -9.03 -12.51 32.33
CA SER A 168 -8.17 -12.33 33.50
C SER A 168 -7.57 -13.68 33.88
N GLU A 169 -6.29 -13.72 34.22
CA GLU A 169 -5.72 -14.93 34.80
C GLU A 169 -6.42 -15.24 36.14
N LYS A 170 -6.85 -16.48 36.33
CA LYS A 170 -7.34 -16.92 37.65
C LYS A 170 -6.16 -17.00 38.60
N THR A 171 -6.23 -16.23 39.67
CA THR A 171 -5.29 -16.27 40.81
C THR A 171 -5.41 -17.59 41.57
#